data_5109ecd040b9ff7f9166bbaeada1b95c
#
_entry.id   5109ecd040b9ff7f9166bbaeada1b95c
#
_cell.length_a   1.000
_cell.length_b   1.000
_cell.length_c   1.000
_cell.angle_alpha   90.00
_cell.angle_beta   90.00
_cell.angle_gamma   90.00
#
_symmetry.space_group_name_H-M   'P 1'
#
loop_
_entity.id
_entity.type
_entity.pdbx_description
1 polymer ?
#
loop_
_entity_poly.entity_id
_entity_poly.type
_entity_poly.pdbx_seq_one_letter_code
_entity_poly.pdbx_strand_id
1 'polypeptide(L)'
;MAGQPGFFDIDERLRELSSKGDDLERLKRLVDFELFRADLETAVPRADRCKGGRPPFDHVLMFKVLILQTMHSLSDERTEYLIKDRLSFMRFLGLGLADTVPDANTIWTYREALTRARIGAKPAIEVVFERFDAALAAAGFLAMSGQIIDASIVAAPKQRNTDGEKRDIKEGRIPPEWANKPAKLRQKDRDARWTVKYTKAKPSQDGAPRVDLAVPAFGYKNHIGIDRWHGLIRTWTTTDASRHDGAVRDRCANGSTTRSTPIRDAGDVVGCTRDAPIERLLSGW
;
A
#
# COMPACT_ATOMS: atom_id res chain seq x y z
N MET A 1 13.51 34.32 26.60
CA MET A 1 12.46 34.15 27.61
C MET A 1 11.44 33.17 27.02
N ALA A 2 11.21 32.03 27.64
CA ALA A 2 10.10 31.16 27.29
C ALA A 2 8.80 31.88 27.68
N GLY A 3 7.98 32.27 26.70
CA GLY A 3 6.68 32.89 26.96
C GLY A 3 5.78 31.90 27.70
N GLN A 4 4.92 32.38 28.57
CA GLN A 4 3.85 31.57 29.13
C GLN A 4 2.95 31.06 28.00
N PRO A 5 2.58 29.76 27.96
CA PRO A 5 1.69 29.24 26.93
C PRO A 5 0.37 30.02 26.94
N GLY A 6 0.03 30.64 25.80
CA GLY A 6 -1.22 31.34 25.60
C GLY A 6 -2.34 30.38 25.18
N PHE A 7 -3.57 30.73 25.47
CA PHE A 7 -4.75 29.93 25.13
C PHE A 7 -4.92 29.72 23.60
N PHE A 8 -4.41 30.61 22.78
CA PHE A 8 -4.53 30.62 21.31
C PHE A 8 -3.26 30.19 20.57
N ASP A 9 -2.20 29.79 21.27
CA ASP A 9 -0.87 29.49 20.67
C ASP A 9 -0.98 28.37 19.62
N ILE A 10 -1.84 27.37 19.85
CA ILE A 10 -2.06 26.26 18.90
C ILE A 10 -2.74 26.77 17.63
N ASP A 11 -3.76 27.60 17.76
CA ASP A 11 -4.49 28.13 16.63
C ASP A 11 -3.61 29.05 15.78
N GLU A 12 -2.75 29.85 16.42
CA GLU A 12 -1.77 30.68 15.75
C GLU A 12 -0.75 29.86 14.99
N ARG A 13 -0.22 28.80 15.63
CA ARG A 13 0.70 27.86 14.98
C ARG A 13 0.06 27.15 13.80
N LEU A 14 -1.19 26.72 13.91
CA LEU A 14 -1.92 26.10 12.82
C LEU A 14 -2.18 27.06 11.65
N ARG A 15 -2.47 28.34 11.93
CA ARG A 15 -2.57 29.39 10.90
C ARG A 15 -1.23 29.65 10.21
N GLU A 16 -0.14 29.67 10.96
CA GLU A 16 1.21 29.81 10.41
C GLU A 16 1.56 28.64 9.48
N LEU A 17 1.25 27.39 9.87
CA LEU A 17 1.44 26.20 9.03
C LEU A 17 0.62 26.30 7.73
N SER A 18 -0.65 26.72 7.84
CA SER A 18 -1.51 26.92 6.64
C SER A 18 -0.98 27.97 5.69
N SER A 19 -0.43 29.07 6.21
CA SER A 19 0.13 30.14 5.39
C SER A 19 1.38 29.73 4.61
N LYS A 20 2.14 28.75 5.13
CA LYS A 20 3.33 28.18 4.46
C LYS A 20 3.00 27.05 3.48
N GLY A 21 1.72 26.64 3.41
CA GLY A 21 1.25 25.55 2.55
C GLY A 21 1.38 24.18 3.25
N ASP A 22 0.27 23.70 3.81
CA ASP A 22 0.17 22.36 4.39
C ASP A 22 -0.49 21.42 3.38
N ASP A 23 0.29 20.45 2.86
CA ASP A 23 -0.19 19.49 1.87
C ASP A 23 -1.30 18.59 2.42
N LEU A 24 -1.29 18.29 3.72
CA LEU A 24 -2.35 17.51 4.37
C LEU A 24 -3.66 18.29 4.45
N GLU A 25 -3.59 19.60 4.64
CA GLU A 25 -4.77 20.46 4.59
C GLU A 25 -5.33 20.53 3.17
N ARG A 26 -4.47 20.61 2.15
CA ARG A 26 -4.90 20.53 0.75
C ARG A 26 -5.57 19.19 0.46
N LEU A 27 -4.97 18.09 0.88
CA LEU A 27 -5.53 16.75 0.71
C LEU A 27 -6.92 16.64 1.36
N LYS A 28 -7.08 17.11 2.59
CA LYS A 28 -8.37 17.12 3.32
C LYS A 28 -9.45 17.95 2.61
N ARG A 29 -9.07 19.01 1.90
CA ARG A 29 -10.01 19.83 1.10
C ARG A 29 -10.39 19.16 -0.23
N LEU A 30 -9.47 18.39 -0.82
CA LEU A 30 -9.68 17.75 -2.12
C LEU A 30 -10.47 16.43 -2.00
N VAL A 31 -10.28 15.71 -0.91
CA VAL A 31 -10.86 14.38 -0.73
C VAL A 31 -11.80 14.38 0.45
N ASP A 32 -13.08 14.08 0.19
CA ASP A 32 -14.03 13.76 1.24
C ASP A 32 -13.82 12.31 1.68
N PHE A 33 -13.16 12.13 2.82
CA PHE A 33 -12.85 10.82 3.36
C PHE A 33 -14.09 10.05 3.87
N GLU A 34 -15.21 10.73 4.10
CA GLU A 34 -16.47 10.09 4.49
C GLU A 34 -17.04 9.21 3.35
N LEU A 35 -16.65 9.50 2.12
CA LEU A 35 -16.97 8.68 0.96
C LEU A 35 -16.62 7.19 1.13
N PHE A 36 -15.57 6.90 1.88
CA PHE A 36 -15.06 5.53 2.09
C PHE A 36 -15.69 4.82 3.28
N ARG A 37 -16.47 5.50 4.12
CA ARG A 37 -16.98 4.96 5.39
C ARG A 37 -17.72 3.64 5.22
N ALA A 38 -18.68 3.57 4.31
CA ALA A 38 -19.50 2.39 4.10
C ALA A 38 -18.70 1.16 3.68
N ASP A 39 -17.69 1.35 2.80
CA ASP A 39 -16.82 0.28 2.33
C ASP A 39 -15.89 -0.19 3.45
N LEU A 40 -15.32 0.74 4.22
CA LEU A 40 -14.45 0.44 5.35
C LEU A 40 -15.18 -0.31 6.48
N GLU A 41 -16.42 0.08 6.81
CA GLU A 41 -17.26 -0.60 7.80
C GLU A 41 -17.64 -2.01 7.34
N THR A 42 -17.89 -2.19 6.05
CA THR A 42 -18.16 -3.51 5.46
C THR A 42 -16.92 -4.39 5.48
N ALA A 43 -15.75 -3.82 5.16
CA ALA A 43 -14.48 -4.53 5.09
C ALA A 43 -13.99 -4.97 6.48
N VAL A 44 -14.11 -4.11 7.48
CA VAL A 44 -13.62 -4.34 8.84
C VAL A 44 -14.78 -4.14 9.82
N PRO A 45 -15.70 -5.11 9.92
CA PRO A 45 -16.84 -4.98 10.81
C PRO A 45 -16.41 -4.83 12.26
N ARG A 46 -17.10 -3.97 13.00
CA ARG A 46 -16.83 -3.75 14.43
C ARG A 46 -17.19 -4.99 15.24
N ALA A 47 -16.33 -5.32 16.20
CA ALA A 47 -16.65 -6.38 17.15
C ALA A 47 -17.92 -6.07 17.96
N ASP A 48 -18.61 -7.13 18.38
CA ASP A 48 -19.80 -7.02 19.20
C ASP A 48 -19.48 -6.33 20.54
N ARG A 49 -20.17 -5.24 20.81
CA ARG A 49 -20.02 -4.45 22.05
C ARG A 49 -20.46 -5.19 23.31
N CYS A 50 -21.26 -6.25 23.17
CA CYS A 50 -21.74 -7.05 24.31
C CYS A 50 -20.60 -7.77 25.04
N LYS A 51 -19.42 -7.92 24.41
CA LYS A 51 -18.25 -8.57 25.00
C LYS A 51 -17.37 -7.64 25.83
N GLY A 52 -17.73 -6.35 25.95
CA GLY A 52 -16.89 -5.35 26.62
C GLY A 52 -15.63 -5.01 25.83
N GLY A 53 -14.76 -4.20 26.42
CA GLY A 53 -13.51 -3.77 25.83
C GLY A 53 -13.49 -2.30 25.43
N ARG A 54 -12.30 -1.81 25.03
CA ARG A 54 -12.13 -0.43 24.56
C ARG A 54 -12.87 -0.23 23.24
N PRO A 55 -13.63 0.87 23.07
CA PRO A 55 -14.26 1.20 21.79
C PRO A 55 -13.20 1.26 20.67
N PRO A 56 -13.48 0.64 19.51
CA PRO A 56 -12.57 0.72 18.37
C PRO A 56 -12.49 2.16 17.85
N PHE A 57 -11.36 2.53 17.30
CA PHE A 57 -11.22 3.80 16.60
C PHE A 57 -12.15 3.89 15.39
N ASP A 58 -12.47 5.10 14.98
CA ASP A 58 -13.27 5.34 13.79
C ASP A 58 -12.56 4.84 12.53
N HIS A 59 -13.29 4.21 11.60
CA HIS A 59 -12.72 3.62 10.39
C HIS A 59 -12.10 4.66 9.46
N VAL A 60 -12.73 5.83 9.33
CA VAL A 60 -12.21 6.91 8.49
C VAL A 60 -10.94 7.49 9.12
N LEU A 61 -10.89 7.61 10.45
CA LEU A 61 -9.67 8.01 11.16
C LEU A 61 -8.55 7.01 10.90
N MET A 62 -8.80 5.71 11.07
CA MET A 62 -7.79 4.67 10.83
C MET A 62 -7.32 4.65 9.38
N PHE A 63 -8.21 4.84 8.43
CA PHE A 63 -7.85 4.94 7.02
C PHE A 63 -6.96 6.17 6.74
N LYS A 64 -7.27 7.34 7.32
CA LYS A 64 -6.40 8.52 7.26
C LYS A 64 -5.02 8.27 7.87
N VAL A 65 -4.93 7.49 8.97
CA VAL A 65 -3.65 7.09 9.57
C VAL A 65 -2.81 6.26 8.59
N LEU A 66 -3.42 5.30 7.88
CA LEU A 66 -2.72 4.51 6.86
C LEU A 66 -2.24 5.37 5.68
N ILE A 67 -3.01 6.38 5.30
CA ILE A 67 -2.61 7.35 4.27
C ILE A 67 -1.39 8.16 4.73
N LEU A 68 -1.40 8.69 5.97
CA LEU A 68 -0.25 9.38 6.53
C LEU A 68 1.00 8.49 6.56
N GLN A 69 0.83 7.26 7.02
CA GLN A 69 1.89 6.27 7.09
C GLN A 69 2.53 6.06 5.72
N THR A 70 1.69 5.90 4.71
CA THR A 70 2.10 5.69 3.33
C THR A 70 2.78 6.91 2.72
N MET A 71 2.17 8.09 2.83
CA MET A 71 2.71 9.34 2.27
C MET A 71 4.09 9.68 2.82
N HIS A 72 4.37 9.29 4.06
CA HIS A 72 5.63 9.61 4.73
C HIS A 72 6.55 8.39 4.93
N SER A 73 6.18 7.22 4.37
CA SER A 73 6.96 5.96 4.48
C SER A 73 7.34 5.62 5.92
N LEU A 74 6.36 5.64 6.84
CA LEU A 74 6.57 5.47 8.27
C LEU A 74 6.36 4.02 8.71
N SER A 75 7.12 3.57 9.73
CA SER A 75 6.80 2.35 10.48
C SER A 75 5.59 2.59 11.41
N ASP A 76 4.99 1.52 11.93
CA ASP A 76 3.83 1.63 12.83
C ASP A 76 4.16 2.45 14.08
N GLU A 77 5.32 2.18 14.71
CA GLU A 77 5.80 2.89 15.89
C GLU A 77 6.09 4.37 15.58
N ARG A 78 6.68 4.63 14.40
CA ARG A 78 6.99 6.00 14.00
C ARG A 78 5.73 6.78 13.67
N THR A 79 4.71 6.12 13.13
CA THR A 79 3.40 6.71 12.85
C THR A 79 2.73 7.16 14.15
N GLU A 80 2.64 6.27 15.13
CA GLU A 80 2.11 6.62 16.46
C GLU A 80 2.83 7.82 17.07
N TYR A 81 4.18 7.78 17.06
CA TYR A 81 4.99 8.87 17.60
C TYR A 81 4.72 10.20 16.89
N LEU A 82 4.74 10.21 15.55
CA LEU A 82 4.59 11.45 14.77
C LEU A 82 3.17 12.01 14.80
N ILE A 83 2.14 11.19 15.00
CA ILE A 83 0.78 11.70 15.24
C ILE A 83 0.75 12.52 16.54
N LYS A 84 1.44 12.06 17.59
CA LYS A 84 1.53 12.78 18.88
C LYS A 84 2.41 14.03 18.80
N ASP A 85 3.44 14.00 17.95
CA ASP A 85 4.47 15.05 17.85
C ASP A 85 4.06 16.21 16.90
N ARG A 86 3.26 15.94 15.85
CA ARG A 86 2.98 16.90 14.78
C ARG A 86 1.56 17.43 14.79
N LEU A 87 1.39 18.71 15.02
CA LEU A 87 0.09 19.39 14.94
C LEU A 87 -0.60 19.24 13.59
N SER A 88 0.15 19.23 12.48
CA SER A 88 -0.42 19.02 11.13
C SER A 88 -1.04 17.64 10.98
N PHE A 89 -0.43 16.58 11.55
CA PHE A 89 -0.99 15.23 11.56
C PHE A 89 -2.26 15.15 12.39
N MET A 90 -2.24 15.71 13.62
CA MET A 90 -3.43 15.77 14.47
C MET A 90 -4.59 16.50 13.78
N ARG A 91 -4.33 17.65 13.17
CA ARG A 91 -5.31 18.42 12.43
C ARG A 91 -5.89 17.64 11.24
N PHE A 92 -5.06 16.93 10.48
CA PHE A 92 -5.50 16.10 9.36
C PHE A 92 -6.42 14.98 9.84
N LEU A 93 -6.08 14.32 10.94
CA LEU A 93 -6.87 13.25 11.55
C LEU A 93 -8.13 13.78 12.25
N GLY A 94 -8.18 15.04 12.63
CA GLY A 94 -9.24 15.63 13.42
C GLY A 94 -9.13 15.31 14.91
N LEU A 95 -7.90 15.08 15.39
CA LEU A 95 -7.59 14.82 16.80
C LEU A 95 -7.18 16.10 17.53
N GLY A 96 -7.70 16.28 18.73
CA GLY A 96 -7.21 17.29 19.69
C GLY A 96 -6.04 16.76 20.51
N LEU A 97 -5.37 17.64 21.26
CA LEU A 97 -4.20 17.28 22.09
C LEU A 97 -4.53 16.26 23.20
N ALA A 98 -5.76 16.24 23.68
CA ALA A 98 -6.23 15.33 24.73
C ALA A 98 -6.76 14.00 24.18
N ASP A 99 -6.92 13.88 22.86
CA ASP A 99 -7.50 12.69 22.26
C ASP A 99 -6.51 11.54 22.25
N THR A 100 -7.07 10.35 22.33
CA THR A 100 -6.28 9.12 22.27
C THR A 100 -5.82 8.85 20.85
N VAL A 101 -4.53 8.63 20.67
CA VAL A 101 -3.89 8.27 19.41
C VAL A 101 -3.87 6.74 19.28
N PRO A 102 -4.16 6.15 18.09
CA PRO A 102 -3.95 4.73 17.85
C PRO A 102 -2.49 4.33 18.07
N ASP A 103 -2.28 3.26 18.83
CA ASP A 103 -0.95 2.68 19.03
C ASP A 103 -0.49 1.86 17.81
N ALA A 104 0.80 1.55 17.75
CA ALA A 104 1.42 0.81 16.66
C ALA A 104 0.73 -0.54 16.38
N ASN A 105 0.33 -1.26 17.43
CA ASN A 105 -0.34 -2.54 17.29
C ASN A 105 -1.77 -2.39 16.71
N THR A 106 -2.48 -1.35 17.10
CA THR A 106 -3.80 -1.01 16.54
C THR A 106 -3.69 -0.66 15.06
N ILE A 107 -2.68 0.12 14.67
CA ILE A 107 -2.41 0.49 13.26
C ILE A 107 -2.14 -0.77 12.45
N TRP A 108 -1.22 -1.61 12.93
CA TRP A 108 -0.90 -2.88 12.28
C TRP A 108 -2.13 -3.79 12.12
N THR A 109 -2.89 -3.99 13.21
CA THR A 109 -4.08 -4.86 13.20
C THR A 109 -5.12 -4.38 12.19
N TYR A 110 -5.37 -3.07 12.13
CA TYR A 110 -6.33 -2.50 11.19
C TYR A 110 -5.88 -2.66 9.74
N ARG A 111 -4.59 -2.41 9.46
CA ARG A 111 -4.00 -2.60 8.13
C ARG A 111 -4.12 -4.06 7.66
N GLU A 112 -3.78 -5.01 8.54
CA GLU A 112 -3.91 -6.44 8.26
C GLU A 112 -5.37 -6.85 7.99
N ALA A 113 -6.29 -6.35 8.81
CA ALA A 113 -7.71 -6.61 8.60
C ALA A 113 -8.19 -6.08 7.25
N LEU A 114 -7.87 -4.83 6.90
CA LEU A 114 -8.25 -4.21 5.64
C LEU A 114 -7.62 -4.92 4.43
N THR A 115 -6.35 -5.33 4.55
CA THR A 115 -5.62 -6.03 3.48
C THR A 115 -6.25 -7.39 3.16
N ARG A 116 -6.74 -8.11 4.18
CA ARG A 116 -7.36 -9.43 4.02
C ARG A 116 -8.84 -9.37 3.69
N ALA A 117 -9.46 -8.22 3.94
CA ALA A 117 -10.90 -8.05 3.75
C ALA A 117 -11.29 -8.13 2.27
N ARG A 118 -12.49 -8.63 2.06
CA ARG A 118 -13.14 -8.67 0.74
C ARG A 118 -14.53 -8.03 0.84
N ILE A 119 -14.90 -7.29 -0.19
CA ILE A 119 -16.23 -6.73 -0.37
C ILE A 119 -16.83 -7.43 -1.60
N GLY A 120 -17.75 -8.37 -1.37
CA GLY A 120 -18.21 -9.29 -2.41
C GLY A 120 -17.05 -10.16 -2.94
N ALA A 121 -16.84 -10.17 -4.24
CA ALA A 121 -15.80 -10.95 -4.90
C ALA A 121 -14.43 -10.24 -4.97
N LYS A 122 -14.36 -8.94 -4.64
CA LYS A 122 -13.15 -8.11 -4.78
C LYS A 122 -12.42 -7.90 -3.45
N PRO A 123 -11.08 -7.74 -3.44
CA PRO A 123 -10.36 -7.23 -2.29
C PRO A 123 -10.89 -5.85 -1.89
N ALA A 124 -11.01 -5.59 -0.59
CA ALA A 124 -11.57 -4.32 -0.09
C ALA A 124 -10.77 -3.10 -0.56
N ILE A 125 -9.44 -3.21 -0.63
CA ILE A 125 -8.59 -2.11 -1.11
C ILE A 125 -8.84 -1.76 -2.57
N GLU A 126 -9.20 -2.73 -3.41
CA GLU A 126 -9.57 -2.50 -4.82
C GLU A 126 -10.89 -1.72 -4.91
N VAL A 127 -11.88 -2.07 -4.09
CA VAL A 127 -13.16 -1.35 -4.04
C VAL A 127 -12.97 0.10 -3.58
N VAL A 128 -12.14 0.31 -2.55
CA VAL A 128 -11.78 1.65 -2.07
C VAL A 128 -11.10 2.47 -3.16
N PHE A 129 -10.17 1.84 -3.90
CA PHE A 129 -9.49 2.49 -5.02
C PHE A 129 -10.45 2.86 -6.17
N GLU A 130 -11.34 1.95 -6.56
CA GLU A 130 -12.36 2.21 -7.59
C GLU A 130 -13.28 3.38 -7.19
N ARG A 131 -13.67 3.46 -5.92
CA ARG A 131 -14.46 4.57 -5.40
C ARG A 131 -13.71 5.90 -5.46
N PHE A 132 -12.43 5.88 -5.13
CA PHE A 132 -11.58 7.07 -5.24
C PHE A 132 -11.44 7.54 -6.69
N ASP A 133 -11.19 6.62 -7.63
CA ASP A 133 -11.11 6.96 -9.06
C ASP A 133 -12.42 7.51 -9.60
N ALA A 134 -13.56 6.94 -9.19
CA ALA A 134 -14.88 7.47 -9.53
C ALA A 134 -15.09 8.89 -8.98
N ALA A 135 -14.65 9.17 -7.76
CA ALA A 135 -14.74 10.50 -7.17
C ALA A 135 -13.86 11.51 -7.92
N LEU A 136 -12.64 11.14 -8.32
CA LEU A 136 -11.78 11.96 -9.16
C LEU A 136 -12.40 12.25 -10.52
N ALA A 137 -12.99 11.24 -11.15
CA ALA A 137 -13.69 11.41 -12.42
C ALA A 137 -14.89 12.37 -12.31
N ALA A 138 -15.67 12.24 -11.24
CA ALA A 138 -16.80 13.15 -10.95
C ALA A 138 -16.34 14.61 -10.69
N ALA A 139 -15.14 14.77 -10.11
CA ALA A 139 -14.51 16.07 -9.90
C ALA A 139 -13.86 16.67 -11.17
N GLY A 140 -13.98 15.98 -12.32
CA GLY A 140 -13.45 16.45 -13.61
C GLY A 140 -12.02 16.02 -13.91
N PHE A 141 -11.38 15.24 -13.06
CA PHE A 141 -10.05 14.67 -13.30
C PHE A 141 -10.17 13.41 -14.19
N LEU A 142 -10.66 13.60 -15.40
CA LEU A 142 -10.79 12.51 -16.37
C LEU A 142 -9.43 12.15 -16.97
N ALA A 143 -9.20 10.86 -17.19
CA ALA A 143 -8.03 10.39 -17.92
C ALA A 143 -8.15 10.83 -19.38
N MET A 144 -7.42 11.87 -19.75
CA MET A 144 -7.27 12.29 -21.13
C MET A 144 -6.26 11.38 -21.84
N SER A 145 -6.12 11.47 -23.16
CA SER A 145 -5.25 10.59 -23.93
C SER A 145 -3.80 10.54 -23.43
N GLY A 146 -3.24 9.35 -23.32
CA GLY A 146 -1.84 9.09 -22.98
C GLY A 146 -1.67 8.61 -21.53
N GLN A 147 -1.41 7.32 -21.39
CA GLN A 147 -1.03 6.72 -20.12
C GLN A 147 0.46 6.34 -20.13
N ILE A 148 1.13 6.56 -19.02
CA ILE A 148 2.48 6.04 -18.76
C ILE A 148 2.28 4.75 -17.95
N ILE A 149 2.77 3.64 -18.49
CA ILE A 149 2.73 2.36 -17.79
C ILE A 149 4.16 2.01 -17.39
N ASP A 150 4.39 1.84 -16.12
CA ASP A 150 5.68 1.46 -15.56
C ASP A 150 5.55 0.25 -14.64
N ALA A 151 6.63 -0.51 -14.50
CA ALA A 151 6.71 -1.69 -13.65
C ALA A 151 7.84 -1.56 -12.65
N SER A 152 7.50 -1.49 -11.38
CA SER A 152 8.45 -1.51 -10.28
C SER A 152 8.62 -2.93 -9.72
N ILE A 153 9.86 -3.32 -9.37
CA ILE A 153 10.11 -4.60 -8.70
C ILE A 153 9.89 -4.43 -7.19
N VAL A 154 9.04 -5.31 -6.65
CA VAL A 154 8.85 -5.49 -5.21
C VAL A 154 9.60 -6.74 -4.79
N ALA A 155 10.72 -6.58 -4.08
CA ALA A 155 11.54 -7.69 -3.64
C ALA A 155 10.83 -8.50 -2.54
N ALA A 156 10.83 -9.83 -2.68
CA ALA A 156 10.42 -10.77 -1.65
C ALA A 156 11.64 -11.38 -0.95
N PRO A 157 11.50 -11.89 0.29
CA PRO A 157 12.57 -12.60 0.97
C PRO A 157 13.06 -13.80 0.16
N LYS A 158 14.37 -13.86 -0.09
CA LYS A 158 14.96 -14.96 -0.85
C LYS A 158 14.81 -16.28 -0.10
N GLN A 159 14.36 -17.29 -0.80
CA GLN A 159 14.09 -18.61 -0.22
C GLN A 159 15.08 -19.65 -0.71
N ARG A 160 15.51 -20.53 0.20
CA ARG A 160 16.27 -21.73 -0.15
C ARG A 160 15.29 -22.89 -0.29
N ASN A 161 15.08 -23.33 -1.53
CA ASN A 161 14.23 -24.46 -1.88
C ASN A 161 15.05 -25.51 -2.61
N THR A 162 14.77 -26.79 -2.36
CA THR A 162 15.36 -27.90 -3.13
C THR A 162 14.84 -27.90 -4.57
N ASP A 163 15.50 -28.62 -5.46
CA ASP A 163 15.07 -28.65 -6.87
C ASP A 163 13.74 -29.39 -7.06
N GLY A 164 13.42 -30.33 -6.17
CA GLY A 164 12.08 -30.95 -6.12
C GLY A 164 11.02 -29.95 -5.72
N GLU A 165 11.23 -29.18 -4.62
CA GLU A 165 10.32 -28.13 -4.17
C GLU A 165 10.11 -27.07 -5.24
N LYS A 166 11.18 -26.68 -5.96
CA LYS A 166 11.09 -25.70 -7.07
C LYS A 166 10.21 -26.20 -8.24
N ARG A 167 10.30 -27.51 -8.58
CA ARG A 167 9.47 -28.11 -9.61
C ARG A 167 8.00 -28.10 -9.21
N ASP A 168 7.68 -28.54 -7.99
CA ASP A 168 6.31 -28.54 -7.48
C ASP A 168 5.71 -27.12 -7.46
N ILE A 169 6.47 -26.13 -6.97
CA ILE A 169 6.05 -24.73 -6.97
C ILE A 169 5.79 -24.21 -8.39
N LYS A 170 6.65 -24.55 -9.36
CA LYS A 170 6.49 -24.15 -10.75
C LYS A 170 5.22 -24.74 -11.38
N GLU A 171 4.87 -25.95 -11.01
CA GLU A 171 3.65 -26.64 -11.46
C GLU A 171 2.42 -26.27 -10.62
N GLY A 172 2.56 -25.36 -9.67
CA GLY A 172 1.48 -24.86 -8.81
C GLY A 172 1.05 -25.85 -7.72
N ARG A 173 1.86 -26.89 -7.45
CA ARG A 173 1.62 -27.85 -6.38
C ARG A 173 2.26 -27.38 -5.07
N ILE A 174 1.73 -27.88 -3.96
CA ILE A 174 2.36 -27.74 -2.65
C ILE A 174 3.32 -28.92 -2.48
N PRO A 175 4.63 -28.67 -2.21
CA PRO A 175 5.56 -29.77 -1.93
C PRO A 175 5.04 -30.65 -0.79
N PRO A 176 5.05 -31.98 -0.92
CA PRO A 176 4.47 -32.90 0.07
C PRO A 176 5.02 -32.71 1.49
N GLU A 177 6.30 -32.40 1.60
CA GLU A 177 6.95 -32.13 2.90
C GLU A 177 6.41 -30.87 3.60
N TRP A 178 5.85 -29.92 2.86
CA TRP A 178 5.30 -28.69 3.42
C TRP A 178 3.85 -28.87 3.87
N ALA A 179 3.10 -29.74 3.18
CA ALA A 179 1.72 -30.06 3.56
C ALA A 179 1.62 -30.54 5.02
N ASN A 180 2.61 -31.32 5.46
CA ASN A 180 2.68 -31.85 6.82
C ASN A 180 3.34 -30.88 7.83
N LYS A 181 3.81 -29.70 7.40
CA LYS A 181 4.49 -28.72 8.24
C LYS A 181 3.87 -27.33 8.06
N PRO A 182 2.71 -27.04 8.70
CA PRO A 182 1.98 -25.78 8.51
C PRO A 182 2.82 -24.53 8.76
N ALA A 183 3.73 -24.56 9.73
CA ALA A 183 4.63 -23.45 10.03
C ALA A 183 5.60 -23.18 8.86
N LYS A 184 6.15 -24.24 8.23
CA LYS A 184 7.02 -24.09 7.05
C LYS A 184 6.22 -23.55 5.86
N LEU A 185 5.01 -24.07 5.64
CA LEU A 185 4.14 -23.62 4.54
C LEU A 185 3.80 -22.12 4.65
N ARG A 186 3.56 -21.62 5.86
CA ARG A 186 3.27 -20.19 6.12
C ARG A 186 4.45 -19.27 5.84
N GLN A 187 5.67 -19.75 6.00
CA GLN A 187 6.89 -18.97 5.78
C GLN A 187 7.36 -18.96 4.32
N LYS A 188 6.78 -19.81 3.47
CA LYS A 188 7.20 -19.97 2.08
C LYS A 188 6.30 -19.18 1.13
N ASP A 189 6.91 -18.31 0.35
CA ASP A 189 6.25 -17.63 -0.75
C ASP A 189 6.31 -18.53 -2.00
N ARG A 190 5.16 -18.92 -2.51
CA ARG A 190 5.02 -19.82 -3.66
C ARG A 190 4.80 -19.09 -4.98
N ASP A 191 4.48 -17.81 -4.91
CA ASP A 191 4.07 -17.01 -6.06
C ASP A 191 5.18 -16.09 -6.56
N ALA A 192 6.12 -15.68 -5.70
CA ALA A 192 7.28 -14.91 -6.08
C ALA A 192 8.19 -15.67 -7.06
N ARG A 193 8.74 -14.97 -8.04
CA ARG A 193 9.62 -15.54 -9.08
C ARG A 193 10.90 -14.71 -9.22
N TRP A 194 11.92 -15.34 -9.79
CA TRP A 194 13.15 -14.68 -10.16
C TRP A 194 13.01 -13.93 -11.47
N THR A 195 13.61 -12.76 -11.54
CA THR A 195 13.83 -11.98 -12.76
C THR A 195 15.25 -11.45 -12.78
N VAL A 196 15.74 -11.05 -13.94
CA VAL A 196 17.06 -10.44 -14.09
C VAL A 196 16.86 -9.07 -14.72
N LYS A 197 17.36 -8.03 -14.06
CA LYS A 197 17.49 -6.70 -14.65
C LYS A 197 18.94 -6.48 -15.07
N TYR A 198 19.13 -5.86 -16.22
CA TYR A 198 20.44 -5.43 -16.68
C TYR A 198 20.62 -3.94 -16.39
N THR A 199 21.79 -3.57 -15.87
CA THR A 199 22.15 -2.16 -15.73
C THR A 199 22.40 -1.61 -17.13
N LYS A 200 21.72 -0.50 -17.48
CA LYS A 200 22.07 0.22 -18.71
C LYS A 200 23.34 1.00 -18.45
N ALA A 201 24.48 0.42 -18.78
CA ALA A 201 25.76 1.09 -18.65
C ALA A 201 25.82 2.30 -19.60
N LYS A 202 25.99 3.50 -19.03
CA LYS A 202 26.27 4.71 -19.86
C LYS A 202 27.66 4.58 -20.42
N PRO A 203 27.91 5.03 -21.68
CA PRO A 203 29.27 5.08 -22.24
C PRO A 203 30.20 5.83 -21.28
N SER A 204 31.42 5.35 -21.13
CA SER A 204 32.47 6.09 -20.41
C SER A 204 32.80 7.36 -21.17
N GLN A 205 33.28 8.41 -20.50
CA GLN A 205 33.80 9.62 -21.14
C GLN A 205 34.97 9.30 -22.10
N ASP A 206 35.66 8.20 -21.85
CA ASP A 206 36.78 7.70 -22.67
C ASP A 206 36.34 6.78 -23.81
N GLY A 207 35.04 6.64 -24.08
CA GLY A 207 34.50 5.81 -25.17
C GLY A 207 34.61 4.29 -24.96
N ALA A 208 35.13 3.83 -23.83
CA ALA A 208 35.23 2.41 -23.55
C ALA A 208 33.85 1.77 -23.30
N PRO A 209 33.51 0.61 -23.92
CA PRO A 209 32.26 -0.08 -23.69
C PRO A 209 32.20 -0.57 -22.23
N ARG A 210 31.14 -0.19 -21.51
CA ARG A 210 30.87 -0.73 -20.18
C ARG A 210 29.95 -1.94 -20.30
N VAL A 211 30.26 -2.98 -19.54
CA VAL A 211 29.47 -4.20 -19.52
C VAL A 211 28.20 -3.99 -18.66
N ASP A 212 27.05 -4.38 -19.21
CA ASP A 212 25.81 -4.44 -18.46
C ASP A 212 25.90 -5.52 -17.38
N LEU A 213 25.64 -5.13 -16.14
CA LEU A 213 25.59 -6.08 -15.02
C LEU A 213 24.21 -6.69 -14.90
N ALA A 214 24.13 -8.01 -14.85
CA ALA A 214 22.92 -8.74 -14.57
C ALA A 214 22.62 -8.71 -13.07
N VAL A 215 21.54 -8.06 -12.67
CA VAL A 215 21.08 -7.97 -11.27
C VAL A 215 19.87 -8.88 -11.09
N PRO A 216 20.03 -10.07 -10.46
CA PRO A 216 18.90 -10.94 -10.19
C PRO A 216 18.06 -10.40 -9.02
N ALA A 217 16.75 -10.39 -9.21
CA ALA A 217 15.77 -10.01 -8.19
C ALA A 217 14.73 -11.12 -8.04
N PHE A 218 14.33 -11.41 -6.79
CA PHE A 218 13.27 -12.35 -6.45
C PHE A 218 12.10 -11.60 -5.86
N GLY A 219 10.90 -11.80 -6.38
CA GLY A 219 9.71 -11.12 -5.87
C GLY A 219 8.61 -10.98 -6.91
N TYR A 220 8.03 -9.79 -6.92
CA TYR A 220 6.89 -9.40 -7.73
C TYR A 220 7.20 -8.16 -8.56
N LYS A 221 6.35 -7.90 -9.54
CA LYS A 221 6.29 -6.62 -10.25
C LYS A 221 4.96 -5.94 -9.96
N ASN A 222 5.05 -4.66 -9.60
CA ASN A 222 3.89 -3.79 -9.53
C ASN A 222 3.84 -2.94 -10.80
N HIS A 223 2.79 -3.12 -11.57
CA HIS A 223 2.53 -2.36 -12.80
C HIS A 223 1.51 -1.28 -12.48
N ILE A 224 1.86 -0.04 -12.74
CA ILE A 224 0.99 1.13 -12.57
C ILE A 224 0.77 1.84 -13.90
N GLY A 225 -0.49 2.18 -14.16
CA GLY A 225 -0.86 3.07 -15.26
C GLY A 225 -1.15 4.46 -14.71
N ILE A 226 -0.35 5.45 -15.12
CA ILE A 226 -0.45 6.84 -14.66
C ILE A 226 -1.00 7.68 -15.81
N ASP A 227 -2.00 8.50 -15.52
CA ASP A 227 -2.47 9.53 -16.43
C ASP A 227 -1.37 10.58 -16.63
N ARG A 228 -0.96 10.76 -17.89
CA ARG A 228 0.13 11.69 -18.24
C ARG A 228 -0.21 13.14 -17.93
N TRP A 229 -1.48 13.52 -17.97
CA TRP A 229 -1.89 14.90 -17.82
C TRP A 229 -1.95 15.35 -16.35
N HIS A 230 -2.54 14.51 -15.50
CA HIS A 230 -2.73 14.83 -14.08
C HIS A 230 -1.72 14.16 -13.16
N GLY A 231 -0.94 13.17 -13.66
CA GLY A 231 -0.03 12.39 -12.83
C GLY A 231 -0.72 11.43 -11.86
N LEU A 232 -2.00 11.12 -12.08
CA LEU A 232 -2.79 10.28 -11.19
C LEU A 232 -2.71 8.80 -11.61
N ILE A 233 -2.57 7.90 -10.64
CA ILE A 233 -2.67 6.46 -10.89
C ILE A 233 -4.11 6.12 -11.21
N ARG A 234 -4.33 5.48 -12.36
CA ARG A 234 -5.64 5.03 -12.84
C ARG A 234 -5.83 3.54 -12.74
N THR A 235 -4.75 2.81 -12.93
CA THR A 235 -4.77 1.36 -12.89
C THR A 235 -3.54 0.84 -12.19
N TRP A 236 -3.68 -0.30 -11.54
CA TRP A 236 -2.56 -1.03 -10.96
C TRP A 236 -2.81 -2.54 -11.04
N THR A 237 -1.75 -3.30 -11.16
CA THR A 237 -1.82 -4.75 -11.07
C THR A 237 -0.48 -5.32 -10.63
N THR A 238 -0.52 -6.39 -9.87
CA THR A 238 0.67 -7.08 -9.40
C THR A 238 0.82 -8.42 -10.11
N THR A 239 2.03 -8.73 -10.54
CA THR A 239 2.38 -10.03 -11.12
C THR A 239 3.62 -10.58 -10.45
N ASP A 240 3.91 -11.86 -10.66
CA ASP A 240 5.24 -12.38 -10.33
C ASP A 240 6.32 -11.67 -11.16
N ALA A 241 7.55 -11.60 -10.63
CA ALA A 241 8.62 -10.81 -11.26
C ALA A 241 9.10 -11.37 -12.61
N SER A 242 8.77 -12.62 -12.96
CA SER A 242 9.15 -13.22 -14.24
C SER A 242 8.30 -12.75 -15.41
N ARG A 243 7.12 -12.20 -15.15
CA ARG A 243 6.22 -11.70 -16.19
C ARG A 243 6.85 -10.55 -16.98
N HIS A 244 6.70 -10.61 -18.29
CA HIS A 244 7.16 -9.52 -19.17
C HIS A 244 6.21 -8.32 -19.07
N ASP A 245 6.75 -7.10 -18.98
CA ASP A 245 5.97 -5.88 -18.79
C ASP A 245 4.98 -5.64 -19.94
N GLY A 246 5.36 -5.97 -21.18
CA GLY A 246 4.49 -5.88 -22.35
C GLY A 246 3.24 -6.76 -22.30
N ALA A 247 3.27 -7.89 -21.58
CA ALA A 247 2.12 -8.78 -21.44
C ALA A 247 1.00 -8.22 -20.53
N VAL A 248 1.31 -7.17 -19.77
CA VAL A 248 0.38 -6.52 -18.83
C VAL A 248 -0.11 -5.18 -19.35
N ARG A 249 0.56 -4.65 -20.39
CA ARG A 249 0.29 -3.33 -20.98
C ARG A 249 -1.18 -3.13 -21.34
N ASP A 250 -1.78 -4.11 -22.03
CA ASP A 250 -3.17 -3.99 -22.51
C ASP A 250 -4.19 -3.96 -21.35
N ARG A 251 -3.89 -4.63 -20.24
CA ARG A 251 -4.74 -4.60 -19.04
C ARG A 251 -4.69 -3.24 -18.35
N CYS A 252 -3.52 -2.63 -18.28
CA CYS A 252 -3.36 -1.30 -17.69
C CYS A 252 -3.90 -0.21 -18.63
N ALA A 253 -3.85 -0.38 -19.95
CA ALA A 253 -4.29 0.64 -20.91
C ALA A 253 -5.83 0.72 -21.02
N ASN A 254 -6.54 -0.38 -20.87
CA ASN A 254 -7.98 -0.46 -21.13
C ASN A 254 -8.88 -0.15 -19.93
N GLY A 255 -8.30 0.32 -18.80
CA GLY A 255 -9.08 0.72 -17.62
C GLY A 255 -9.88 -0.42 -16.97
N SER A 256 -9.73 -1.65 -17.44
CA SER A 256 -10.35 -2.80 -16.81
C SER A 256 -9.53 -3.17 -15.56
N THR A 257 -9.99 -2.74 -14.42
CA THR A 257 -9.63 -3.27 -13.10
C THR A 257 -10.03 -4.75 -13.06
N THR A 258 -9.36 -5.60 -13.81
CA THR A 258 -9.70 -7.01 -13.82
C THR A 258 -8.49 -7.87 -13.62
N ARG A 259 -8.55 -8.48 -12.45
CA ARG A 259 -7.81 -9.66 -12.02
C ARG A 259 -6.30 -9.46 -11.93
N SER A 260 -5.86 -9.07 -10.72
CA SER A 260 -4.84 -9.89 -10.09
C SER A 260 -5.09 -11.32 -10.55
N THR A 261 -4.12 -11.98 -11.18
CA THR A 261 -4.11 -13.44 -11.19
C THR A 261 -4.46 -13.82 -9.76
N PRO A 262 -5.53 -14.58 -9.48
CA PRO A 262 -5.85 -14.87 -8.10
C PRO A 262 -4.58 -15.44 -7.51
N ILE A 263 -4.01 -14.74 -6.54
CA ILE A 263 -3.18 -15.37 -5.53
C ILE A 263 -4.13 -16.45 -5.06
N ARG A 264 -3.88 -17.68 -5.46
CA ARG A 264 -4.77 -18.82 -5.19
C ARG A 264 -5.09 -18.74 -3.73
N ASP A 265 -6.37 -18.76 -3.43
CA ASP A 265 -6.96 -18.60 -2.11
C ASP A 265 -5.96 -18.65 -0.97
N ALA A 266 -5.57 -17.46 -0.50
CA ALA A 266 -4.82 -17.33 0.74
C ALA A 266 -5.74 -17.63 1.95
N GLY A 267 -6.75 -18.48 1.73
CA GLY A 267 -7.71 -18.92 2.74
C GLY A 267 -7.07 -19.60 3.94
N ASP A 268 -5.80 -20.02 3.84
CA ASP A 268 -5.12 -20.74 4.90
C ASP A 268 -3.73 -20.19 5.29
N VAL A 269 -3.37 -18.99 4.87
CA VAL A 269 -2.08 -18.40 5.27
C VAL A 269 -2.30 -17.38 6.38
N VAL A 270 -2.64 -17.87 7.56
CA VAL A 270 -2.43 -17.16 8.83
C VAL A 270 -0.95 -17.30 9.17
N GLY A 271 -0.14 -16.37 8.79
CA GLY A 271 1.29 -16.36 9.09
C GLY A 271 1.94 -15.08 8.61
N CYS A 272 2.06 -14.17 9.54
CA CYS A 272 2.90 -13.00 9.56
C CYS A 272 4.14 -13.15 8.67
N THR A 273 4.12 -12.55 7.49
CA THR A 273 5.34 -11.98 6.92
C THR A 273 5.24 -10.48 7.12
N ARG A 274 6.13 -9.94 7.93
CA ARG A 274 6.28 -8.48 8.20
C ARG A 274 6.52 -7.64 6.94
N ASP A 275 6.52 -8.27 5.77
CA ASP A 275 6.77 -7.65 4.47
C ASP A 275 5.78 -8.19 3.43
N ALA A 276 4.48 -7.98 3.62
CA ALA A 276 3.50 -8.23 2.56
C ALA A 276 3.72 -7.24 1.39
N PRO A 277 3.58 -7.67 0.12
CA PRO A 277 3.84 -6.83 -1.05
C PRO A 277 3.05 -5.50 -1.07
N ILE A 278 1.95 -5.41 -0.32
CA ILE A 278 1.09 -4.23 -0.24
C ILE A 278 1.71 -3.09 0.57
N GLU A 279 2.58 -3.39 1.56
CA GLU A 279 3.28 -2.35 2.32
C GLU A 279 4.19 -1.49 1.45
N ARG A 280 4.76 -2.04 0.38
CA ARG A 280 5.61 -1.29 -0.55
C ARG A 280 4.87 -0.65 -1.72
N LEU A 281 3.63 -1.07 -1.99
CA LEU A 281 2.79 -0.42 -2.99
C LEU A 281 2.42 1.01 -2.62
N LEU A 282 2.34 1.26 -1.32
CA LEU A 282 2.01 2.55 -0.76
C LEU A 282 3.26 3.35 -0.32
N SER A 283 4.47 2.79 -0.31
CA SER A 283 5.72 3.45 0.10
C SER A 283 6.54 4.05 -1.05
N GLY A 284 6.00 4.09 -2.25
CA GLY A 284 6.66 4.57 -3.47
C GLY A 284 6.19 5.94 -3.97
N TRP A 285 5.65 6.77 -3.07
CA TRP A 285 5.29 8.17 -3.38
C TRP A 285 6.13 9.15 -2.58
#